data_9eb3b9d7c96c1bb8e13f7f7e1c500f6a
#
_entry.id   9eb3b9d7c96c1bb8e13f7f7e1c500f6a
#
_cell.length_a   1.000
_cell.length_b   1.000
_cell.length_c   1.000
_cell.angle_alpha   90.00
_cell.angle_beta   90.00
_cell.angle_gamma   90.00
#
_symmetry.space_group_name_H-M   'P 1'
#
loop_
_entity.id
_entity.type
_entity.pdbx_description
1 polymer ?
#
loop_
_entity_poly.entity_id
_entity_poly.type
_entity_poly.pdbx_seq_one_letter_code
_entity_poly.pdbx_strand_id
1 'polypeptide(L)'
;MKKNVCDSVIETLLNVKGKTKDGVKARQDLAEMGIRSELHPQSIGRRTYRPPTCHTLSRKEKQFVCECLRSVKVPQGYSSNISSLLSMQDLKLVGLKSHDCHVLMQQLLPVAFRAILPTSVRGILTRLCMFFNAICKKVIDPRVLDDLENEAIRLLC
;
A
#
# COMPACT_ATOMS: atom_id res chain seq x y z
N MET A 1 3.92 -9.07 -11.67
CA MET A 1 4.01 -9.18 -10.19
C MET A 1 4.04 -7.82 -9.52
N LYS A 2 5.05 -6.97 -9.71
CA LYS A 2 5.22 -5.66 -9.04
C LYS A 2 3.99 -4.75 -9.09
N LYS A 3 3.35 -4.59 -10.26
CA LYS A 3 2.13 -3.79 -10.39
C LYS A 3 1.00 -4.29 -9.48
N ASN A 4 0.77 -5.60 -9.43
CA ASN A 4 -0.29 -6.18 -8.61
C ASN A 4 -0.05 -5.95 -7.11
N VAL A 5 1.21 -6.03 -6.66
CA VAL A 5 1.56 -5.72 -5.26
C VAL A 5 1.37 -4.22 -4.98
N CYS A 6 1.84 -3.36 -5.86
CA CYS A 6 1.65 -1.91 -5.75
C CYS A 6 0.16 -1.53 -5.66
N ASP A 7 -0.65 -2.03 -6.59
CA ASP A 7 -2.10 -1.81 -6.60
C ASP A 7 -2.73 -2.31 -5.28
N SER A 8 -2.38 -3.54 -4.85
CA SER A 8 -2.92 -4.12 -3.61
C SER A 8 -2.56 -3.30 -2.37
N VAL A 9 -1.32 -2.82 -2.26
CA VAL A 9 -0.86 -1.98 -1.15
C VAL A 9 -1.62 -0.65 -1.13
N ILE A 10 -1.63 0.06 -2.25
CA ILE A 10 -2.26 1.38 -2.35
C ILE A 10 -3.76 1.29 -2.13
N GLU A 11 -4.43 0.35 -2.78
CA GLU A 11 -5.88 0.17 -2.69
C GLU A 11 -6.31 -0.28 -1.27
N THR A 12 -5.44 -0.98 -0.55
CA THR A 12 -5.68 -1.36 0.85
C THR A 12 -5.43 -0.19 1.79
N LEU A 13 -4.31 0.53 1.69
CA LEU A 13 -4.01 1.69 2.52
C LEU A 13 -5.04 2.81 2.33
N LEU A 14 -5.45 3.08 1.09
CA LEU A 14 -6.51 4.05 0.80
C LEU A 14 -7.91 3.48 1.00
N ASN A 15 -8.05 2.21 1.38
CA ASN A 15 -9.32 1.50 1.59
C ASN A 15 -10.30 1.71 0.42
N VAL A 16 -9.84 1.47 -0.80
CA VAL A 16 -10.64 1.67 -2.02
C VAL A 16 -11.74 0.62 -2.08
N LYS A 17 -12.99 1.07 -2.14
CA LYS A 17 -14.17 0.19 -2.14
C LYS A 17 -14.10 -0.83 -3.29
N GLY A 18 -14.26 -2.11 -2.96
CA GLY A 18 -14.25 -3.22 -3.91
C GLY A 18 -12.85 -3.67 -4.37
N LYS A 19 -11.77 -2.96 -3.96
CA LYS A 19 -10.39 -3.27 -4.36
C LYS A 19 -9.45 -3.55 -3.18
N THR A 20 -9.77 -3.01 -2.01
CA THR A 20 -9.02 -3.30 -0.79
C THR A 20 -8.93 -4.79 -0.51
N LYS A 21 -7.75 -5.28 -0.11
CA LYS A 21 -7.56 -6.67 0.33
C LYS A 21 -8.10 -6.89 1.74
N ASP A 22 -8.33 -5.84 2.50
CA ASP A 22 -8.97 -5.87 3.81
C ASP A 22 -10.51 -5.76 3.69
N GLY A 23 -11.12 -6.70 2.97
CA GLY A 23 -12.57 -6.79 2.77
C GLY A 23 -13.30 -7.59 3.86
N VAL A 24 -14.65 -7.60 3.81
CA VAL A 24 -15.47 -8.39 4.76
C VAL A 24 -15.11 -9.88 4.70
N LYS A 25 -14.90 -10.44 3.50
CA LYS A 25 -14.51 -11.86 3.34
C LYS A 25 -13.18 -12.15 4.01
N ALA A 26 -12.14 -11.34 3.78
CA ALA A 26 -10.85 -11.52 4.43
C ALA A 26 -10.95 -11.46 5.97
N ARG A 27 -11.88 -10.66 6.51
CA ARG A 27 -12.14 -10.59 7.95
C ARG A 27 -12.92 -11.79 8.46
N GLN A 28 -13.79 -12.40 7.64
CA GLN A 28 -14.46 -13.65 7.93
C GLN A 28 -13.47 -14.81 7.95
N ASP A 29 -12.53 -14.85 6.99
CA ASP A 29 -11.46 -15.84 6.98
C ASP A 29 -10.61 -15.78 8.27
N LEU A 30 -10.29 -14.58 8.77
CA LEU A 30 -9.60 -14.42 10.07
C LEU A 30 -10.43 -14.98 11.23
N ALA A 31 -11.76 -14.80 11.20
CA ALA A 31 -12.64 -15.32 12.23
C ALA A 31 -12.73 -16.85 12.17
N GLU A 32 -12.80 -17.44 10.98
CA GLU A 32 -12.79 -18.89 10.77
C GLU A 32 -11.47 -19.53 11.21
N MET A 33 -10.35 -18.83 10.97
CA MET A 33 -9.02 -19.26 11.45
C MET A 33 -8.81 -19.06 12.95
N GLY A 34 -9.71 -18.36 13.66
CA GLY A 34 -9.59 -18.07 15.08
C GLY A 34 -8.46 -17.10 15.44
N ILE A 35 -7.98 -16.29 14.48
CA ILE A 35 -6.89 -15.34 14.67
C ILE A 35 -7.38 -13.90 14.58
N ARG A 36 -6.68 -12.96 15.24
CA ARG A 36 -6.99 -11.54 15.20
C ARG A 36 -8.43 -11.22 15.58
N SER A 37 -8.90 -11.72 16.71
CA SER A 37 -10.29 -11.56 17.19
C SER A 37 -10.76 -10.10 17.24
N GLU A 38 -9.86 -9.18 17.51
CA GLU A 38 -10.12 -7.73 17.50
C GLU A 38 -10.52 -7.19 16.13
N LEU A 39 -10.24 -7.94 15.06
CA LEU A 39 -10.54 -7.55 13.68
C LEU A 39 -11.77 -8.27 13.10
N HIS A 40 -12.39 -9.17 13.84
CA HIS A 40 -13.54 -9.93 13.35
C HIS A 40 -14.72 -8.99 13.01
N PRO A 41 -15.43 -9.26 11.90
CA PRO A 41 -16.57 -8.45 11.52
C PRO A 41 -17.70 -8.60 12.53
N GLN A 42 -18.32 -7.48 12.89
CA GLN A 42 -19.41 -7.43 13.84
C GLN A 42 -20.72 -7.11 13.15
N SER A 43 -21.78 -7.85 13.47
CA SER A 43 -23.12 -7.57 12.95
C SER A 43 -23.81 -6.52 13.82
N ILE A 44 -24.08 -5.35 13.26
CA ILE A 44 -24.82 -4.27 13.93
C ILE A 44 -26.13 -4.05 13.15
N GLY A 45 -27.20 -4.69 13.62
CA GLY A 45 -28.47 -4.71 12.91
C GLY A 45 -28.32 -5.38 11.52
N ARG A 46 -28.69 -4.66 10.46
CA ARG A 46 -28.56 -5.15 9.07
C ARG A 46 -27.19 -4.85 8.41
N ARG A 47 -26.27 -4.25 9.14
CA ARG A 47 -24.96 -3.83 8.60
C ARG A 47 -23.84 -4.63 9.24
N THR A 48 -22.83 -4.98 8.42
CA THR A 48 -21.58 -5.55 8.92
C THR A 48 -20.58 -4.42 9.19
N TYR A 49 -20.22 -4.26 10.45
CA TYR A 49 -19.16 -3.35 10.88
C TYR A 49 -17.81 -4.07 10.82
N ARG A 50 -16.82 -3.38 10.29
CA ARG A 50 -15.43 -3.83 10.28
C ARG A 50 -14.63 -2.95 11.22
N PRO A 51 -14.08 -3.50 12.32
CA PRO A 51 -13.20 -2.74 13.19
C PRO A 51 -12.01 -2.17 12.41
N PRO A 52 -11.56 -0.93 12.71
CA PRO A 52 -10.41 -0.34 12.05
C PRO A 52 -9.13 -1.11 12.38
N THR A 53 -8.23 -1.22 11.41
CA THR A 53 -6.86 -1.70 11.61
C THR A 53 -5.92 -0.55 11.93
N CYS A 54 -4.69 -0.89 12.37
CA CYS A 54 -3.63 0.10 12.57
C CYS A 54 -3.22 0.86 11.30
N HIS A 55 -3.55 0.35 10.10
CA HIS A 55 -3.31 1.00 8.82
C HIS A 55 -4.55 1.66 8.23
N THR A 56 -5.69 1.64 8.92
CA THR A 56 -6.92 2.27 8.44
C THR A 56 -6.81 3.78 8.55
N LEU A 57 -6.81 4.47 7.42
CA LEU A 57 -6.73 5.91 7.35
C LEU A 57 -8.11 6.56 7.44
N SER A 58 -8.22 7.63 8.24
CA SER A 58 -9.35 8.54 8.22
C SER A 58 -9.42 9.30 6.88
N ARG A 59 -10.56 9.94 6.61
CA ARG A 59 -10.72 10.76 5.39
C ARG A 59 -9.70 11.91 5.32
N LYS A 60 -9.37 12.53 6.46
CA LYS A 60 -8.38 13.61 6.53
C LYS A 60 -6.97 13.11 6.20
N GLU A 61 -6.60 11.96 6.74
CA GLU A 61 -5.29 11.34 6.45
C GLU A 61 -5.17 10.92 4.99
N LYS A 62 -6.21 10.34 4.39
CA LYS A 62 -6.24 10.04 2.94
C LYS A 62 -6.08 11.31 2.11
N GLN A 63 -6.77 12.38 2.48
CA GLN A 63 -6.65 13.66 1.81
C GLN A 63 -5.21 14.18 1.87
N PHE A 64 -4.58 14.13 3.05
CA PHE A 64 -3.18 14.53 3.22
C PHE A 64 -2.24 13.71 2.32
N VAL A 65 -2.39 12.38 2.26
CA VAL A 65 -1.61 11.52 1.35
C VAL A 65 -1.79 11.95 -0.11
N CYS A 66 -3.04 12.15 -0.53
CA CYS A 66 -3.35 12.57 -1.89
C CYS A 66 -2.76 13.95 -2.22
N GLU A 67 -2.82 14.89 -1.29
CA GLU A 67 -2.22 16.23 -1.44
C GLU A 67 -0.69 16.15 -1.52
N CYS A 68 -0.07 15.32 -0.69
CA CYS A 68 1.37 15.04 -0.74
C CYS A 68 1.76 14.49 -2.12
N LEU A 69 1.07 13.47 -2.61
CA LEU A 69 1.35 12.90 -3.94
C LEU A 69 1.07 13.88 -5.08
N ARG A 70 0.05 14.75 -4.94
CA ARG A 70 -0.27 15.79 -5.92
C ARG A 70 0.78 16.89 -5.98
N SER A 71 1.44 17.20 -4.86
CA SER A 71 2.48 18.22 -4.77
C SER A 71 3.82 17.81 -5.40
N VAL A 72 3.99 16.52 -5.73
CA VAL A 72 5.21 16.03 -6.35
C VAL A 72 5.40 16.65 -7.73
N LYS A 73 6.45 17.43 -7.88
CA LYS A 73 6.85 18.01 -9.17
C LYS A 73 7.70 17.00 -9.94
N VAL A 74 7.27 16.71 -11.16
CA VAL A 74 8.02 15.84 -12.09
C VAL A 74 8.81 16.70 -13.06
N PRO A 75 10.07 16.39 -13.34
CA PRO A 75 10.84 17.05 -14.40
C PRO A 75 10.16 16.93 -15.77
N GLN A 76 10.37 17.91 -16.64
CA GLN A 76 9.90 17.81 -18.03
C GLN A 76 10.48 16.57 -18.71
N GLY A 77 9.63 15.86 -19.45
CA GLY A 77 10.02 14.61 -20.13
C GLY A 77 9.97 13.35 -19.27
N TYR A 78 9.61 13.46 -17.99
CA TYR A 78 9.45 12.30 -17.14
C TYR A 78 8.13 11.58 -17.47
N SER A 79 8.21 10.27 -17.71
CA SER A 79 7.08 9.47 -18.21
C SER A 79 5.95 9.23 -17.21
N SER A 80 6.18 9.48 -15.93
CA SER A 80 5.21 9.24 -14.86
C SER A 80 4.81 10.54 -14.18
N ASN A 81 3.56 10.92 -14.31
CA ASN A 81 2.97 12.07 -13.62
C ASN A 81 1.88 11.58 -12.65
N ILE A 82 2.30 11.22 -11.44
CA ILE A 82 1.39 10.68 -10.41
C ILE A 82 0.28 11.67 -10.04
N SER A 83 0.56 12.98 -10.10
CA SER A 83 -0.42 14.01 -9.75
C SER A 83 -1.65 13.99 -10.67
N SER A 84 -1.49 13.63 -11.95
CA SER A 84 -2.58 13.52 -12.92
C SER A 84 -3.45 12.26 -12.74
N LEU A 85 -2.97 11.28 -12.00
CA LEU A 85 -3.68 10.03 -11.74
C LEU A 85 -4.51 10.07 -10.45
N LEU A 86 -4.46 11.18 -9.71
CA LEU A 86 -5.17 11.35 -8.44
C LEU A 86 -6.60 11.87 -8.63
N SER A 87 -7.57 11.12 -8.13
CA SER A 87 -8.93 11.60 -7.90
C SER A 87 -9.03 12.17 -6.49
N MET A 88 -9.04 13.49 -6.36
CA MET A 88 -9.21 14.17 -5.07
C MET A 88 -10.62 14.02 -4.50
N GLN A 89 -11.62 13.81 -5.34
CA GLN A 89 -13.00 13.56 -4.92
C GLN A 89 -13.13 12.22 -4.23
N ASP A 90 -12.55 11.16 -4.83
CA ASP A 90 -12.63 9.79 -4.35
C ASP A 90 -11.44 9.40 -3.44
N LEU A 91 -10.43 10.26 -3.33
CA LEU A 91 -9.19 10.02 -2.59
C LEU A 91 -8.52 8.70 -2.97
N LYS A 92 -8.32 8.49 -4.27
CA LYS A 92 -7.73 7.30 -4.86
C LYS A 92 -6.85 7.61 -6.06
N LEU A 93 -5.97 6.67 -6.42
CA LEU A 93 -5.23 6.68 -7.68
C LEU A 93 -5.99 5.88 -8.75
N VAL A 94 -6.03 6.39 -9.96
CA VAL A 94 -6.77 5.82 -11.10
C VAL A 94 -5.84 5.67 -12.30
N GLY A 95 -5.92 4.52 -12.97
CA GLY A 95 -5.21 4.31 -14.23
C GLY A 95 -3.70 4.09 -14.09
N LEU A 96 -3.22 3.63 -12.93
CA LEU A 96 -1.81 3.32 -12.71
C LEU A 96 -1.27 2.34 -13.75
N LYS A 97 -0.18 2.72 -14.40
CA LYS A 97 0.61 1.86 -15.29
C LYS A 97 1.80 1.26 -14.53
N SER A 98 2.49 0.29 -15.15
CA SER A 98 3.62 -0.39 -14.50
C SER A 98 4.77 0.54 -14.12
N HIS A 99 5.04 1.57 -14.93
CA HIS A 99 6.08 2.56 -14.62
C HIS A 99 5.68 3.50 -13.48
N ASP A 100 4.38 3.85 -13.35
CA ASP A 100 3.87 4.63 -12.22
C ASP A 100 4.04 3.87 -10.91
N CYS A 101 3.70 2.57 -10.94
CA CYS A 101 3.93 1.67 -9.80
C CYS A 101 5.42 1.57 -9.43
N HIS A 102 6.31 1.65 -10.41
CA HIS A 102 7.75 1.68 -10.17
C HIS A 102 8.15 2.92 -9.37
N VAL A 103 7.73 4.10 -9.80
CA VAL A 103 8.01 5.36 -9.12
C VAL A 103 7.39 5.40 -7.72
N LEU A 104 6.14 4.98 -7.60
CA LEU A 104 5.44 4.91 -6.31
C LEU A 104 6.17 4.00 -5.32
N MET A 105 6.46 2.76 -5.72
CA MET A 105 7.11 1.79 -4.83
C MET A 105 8.55 2.16 -4.49
N GLN A 106 9.29 2.78 -5.39
CA GLN A 106 10.70 3.09 -5.13
C GLN A 106 10.90 4.39 -4.35
N GLN A 107 10.02 5.38 -4.51
CA GLN A 107 10.30 6.73 -4.04
C GLN A 107 9.15 7.33 -3.23
N LEU A 108 7.92 7.26 -3.72
CA LEU A 108 6.86 8.12 -3.22
C LEU A 108 6.07 7.54 -2.04
N LEU A 109 5.80 6.23 -2.02
CA LEU A 109 4.99 5.62 -0.95
C LEU A 109 5.61 5.79 0.44
N PRO A 110 6.91 5.51 0.66
CA PRO A 110 7.51 5.71 1.97
C PRO A 110 7.41 7.16 2.46
N VAL A 111 7.54 8.12 1.55
CA VAL A 111 7.48 9.56 1.86
C VAL A 111 6.05 9.99 2.14
N ALA A 112 5.11 9.66 1.26
CA ALA A 112 3.71 10.09 1.36
C ALA A 112 3.01 9.58 2.64
N PHE A 113 3.37 8.38 3.09
CA PHE A 113 2.78 7.76 4.28
C PHE A 113 3.60 7.96 5.57
N ARG A 114 4.77 8.61 5.50
CA ARG A 114 5.70 8.74 6.64
C ARG A 114 5.08 9.40 7.87
N ALA A 115 4.29 10.43 7.68
CA ALA A 115 3.71 11.22 8.78
C ALA A 115 2.41 10.63 9.35
N ILE A 116 1.84 9.61 8.70
CA ILE A 116 0.48 9.16 8.98
C ILE A 116 0.46 7.74 9.55
N LEU A 117 1.20 6.81 8.94
CA LEU A 117 1.19 5.42 9.37
C LEU A 117 1.98 5.23 10.68
N PRO A 118 1.49 4.34 11.56
CA PRO A 118 2.24 3.89 12.74
C PRO A 118 3.63 3.37 12.36
N THR A 119 4.58 3.48 13.27
CA THR A 119 5.99 3.10 13.02
C THR A 119 6.14 1.67 12.53
N SER A 120 5.37 0.73 13.08
CA SER A 120 5.37 -0.69 12.66
C SER A 120 4.97 -0.85 11.18
N VAL A 121 3.82 -0.26 10.79
CA VAL A 121 3.30 -0.35 9.41
C VAL A 121 4.23 0.38 8.44
N ARG A 122 4.72 1.55 8.84
CA ARG A 122 5.70 2.32 8.04
C ARG A 122 6.98 1.55 7.82
N GLY A 123 7.48 0.85 8.84
CA GLY A 123 8.67 -0.01 8.74
C GLY A 123 8.48 -1.11 7.69
N ILE A 124 7.35 -1.83 7.73
CA ILE A 124 7.02 -2.87 6.75
C ILE A 124 6.91 -2.28 5.34
N LEU A 125 6.19 -1.16 5.18
CA LEU A 125 6.05 -0.49 3.88
C LEU A 125 7.41 -0.07 3.31
N THR A 126 8.28 0.49 4.14
CA THR A 126 9.63 0.90 3.72
C THR A 126 10.46 -0.30 3.28
N ARG A 127 10.47 -1.38 4.07
CA ARG A 127 11.17 -2.63 3.73
C ARG A 127 10.66 -3.23 2.42
N LEU A 128 9.35 -3.27 2.22
CA LEU A 128 8.73 -3.71 0.98
C LEU A 128 9.20 -2.88 -0.22
N CYS A 129 9.24 -1.57 -0.08
CA CYS A 129 9.72 -0.66 -1.11
C CYS A 129 11.21 -0.85 -1.41
N MET A 130 12.05 -1.05 -0.39
CA MET A 130 13.48 -1.35 -0.54
C MET A 130 13.70 -2.70 -1.23
N PHE A 131 12.93 -3.72 -0.86
CA PHE A 131 12.96 -5.02 -1.51
C PHE A 131 12.67 -4.90 -3.02
N PHE A 132 11.56 -4.22 -3.39
CA PHE A 132 11.23 -4.01 -4.79
C PHE A 132 12.27 -3.14 -5.53
N ASN A 133 12.91 -2.21 -4.84
CA ASN A 133 14.01 -1.43 -5.42
C ASN A 133 15.21 -2.35 -5.74
N ALA A 134 15.53 -3.27 -4.85
CA ALA A 134 16.65 -4.20 -5.03
C ALA A 134 16.40 -5.21 -6.18
N ILE A 135 15.24 -5.89 -6.20
CA ILE A 135 14.93 -6.90 -7.22
C ILE A 135 14.62 -6.32 -8.61
N CYS A 136 14.37 -5.02 -8.71
CA CYS A 136 14.08 -4.36 -10.00
C CYS A 136 15.30 -3.69 -10.63
N LYS A 137 16.48 -3.86 -10.06
CA LYS A 137 17.75 -3.43 -10.68
C LYS A 137 18.02 -4.21 -11.96
N LYS A 138 18.65 -3.57 -12.95
CA LYS A 138 19.05 -4.22 -14.21
C LYS A 138 20.06 -5.35 -13.99
N VAL A 139 20.90 -5.20 -12.96
CA VAL A 139 21.92 -6.18 -12.56
C VAL A 139 21.79 -6.35 -11.06
N ILE A 140 21.68 -7.59 -10.62
CA ILE A 140 21.66 -7.98 -9.20
C ILE A 140 22.99 -8.69 -8.91
N ASP A 141 23.68 -8.27 -7.85
CA ASP A 141 24.87 -8.97 -7.38
C ASP A 141 24.45 -10.32 -6.76
N PRO A 142 24.99 -11.44 -7.23
CA PRO A 142 24.66 -12.76 -6.68
C PRO A 142 24.84 -12.87 -5.17
N ARG A 143 25.77 -12.11 -4.60
CA ARG A 143 26.08 -12.13 -3.14
C ARG A 143 24.93 -11.60 -2.27
N VAL A 144 23.97 -10.85 -2.82
CA VAL A 144 22.82 -10.32 -2.07
C VAL A 144 21.54 -11.15 -2.27
N LEU A 145 21.59 -12.26 -3.04
CA LEU A 145 20.40 -13.06 -3.33
C LEU A 145 19.85 -13.73 -2.06
N ASP A 146 20.71 -14.28 -1.22
CA ASP A 146 20.29 -14.92 0.03
C ASP A 146 19.64 -13.91 0.99
N ASP A 147 20.18 -12.68 1.05
CA ASP A 147 19.62 -11.60 1.84
C ASP A 147 18.24 -11.19 1.32
N LEU A 148 18.05 -11.14 -0.01
CA LEU A 148 16.77 -10.82 -0.64
C LEU A 148 15.73 -11.93 -0.41
N GLU A 149 16.14 -13.19 -0.46
CA GLU A 149 15.26 -14.33 -0.13
C GLU A 149 14.80 -14.27 1.32
N ASN A 150 15.73 -14.07 2.25
CA ASN A 150 15.42 -13.90 3.66
C ASN A 150 14.50 -12.69 3.91
N GLU A 151 14.72 -11.60 3.19
CA GLU A 151 13.85 -10.41 3.31
C GLU A 151 12.44 -10.68 2.75
N ALA A 152 12.30 -11.43 1.65
CA ALA A 152 11.01 -11.86 1.14
C ALA A 152 10.24 -12.70 2.17
N ILE A 153 10.91 -13.66 2.83
CA ILE A 153 10.31 -14.47 3.89
C ILE A 153 9.80 -13.57 5.03
N ARG A 154 10.64 -12.63 5.50
CA ARG A 154 10.28 -11.71 6.60
C ARG A 154 9.14 -10.74 6.24
N LEU A 155 8.92 -10.45 4.98
CA LEU A 155 7.83 -9.60 4.52
C LEU A 155 6.51 -10.37 4.41
N LEU A 156 6.56 -11.70 4.30
CA LEU A 156 5.39 -12.57 4.18
C LEU A 156 4.92 -13.15 5.53
N CYS A 157 5.79 -13.19 6.52
CA CYS A 157 5.51 -13.63 7.90
C CYS A 157 5.27 -12.45 8.84
#